data_b4daddfed0b9198ec162ba1292ecea3c
#
_entry.id   b4daddfed0b9198ec162ba1292ecea3c
#
_cell.length_a   1.000
_cell.length_b   1.000
_cell.length_c   1.000
_cell.angle_alpha   90.00
_cell.angle_beta   90.00
_cell.angle_gamma   90.00
#
_symmetry.space_group_name_H-M   'P 1'
#
loop_
_entity.id
_entity.type
_entity.pdbx_description
1 polymer ?
#
loop_
_entity_poly.entity_id
_entity_poly.type
_entity_poly.pdbx_seq_one_letter_code
_entity_poly.pdbx_strand_id
1 'polypeptide(L)'
;MAITRVASNKYTANTGSCSFNAGASNLVVVALYRNAGGSTTSPQWNGVAMTQQYTASLPSTNIVYVWYILGGATGTNNFTFTGGSSDVTIASYSNVRQTSFPDASASITPATLSGTQTGTITTVADNTWQILAFFSADFFGVSAGSGATLVQNSVESCALFDSNAALTPAGSKSMAVSLTGSQRASVHTFSFAPTGAAVTVPDNRMHFI
;
A
#
# COMPACT_ATOMS: atom_id res chain seq x y z
N MET A 1 -1.50 14.97 15.30
CA MET A 1 -0.14 15.11 14.69
C MET A 1 -0.26 14.74 13.21
N ALA A 2 0.51 15.39 12.33
CA ALA A 2 0.50 15.05 10.91
C ALA A 2 1.22 13.73 10.66
N ILE A 3 0.70 12.93 9.71
CA ILE A 3 1.39 11.74 9.21
C ILE A 3 2.67 12.17 8.48
N THR A 4 3.72 11.37 8.57
CA THR A 4 4.96 11.59 7.86
C THR A 4 5.50 10.26 7.35
N ARG A 5 5.89 10.20 6.07
CA ARG A 5 6.68 9.07 5.57
C ARG A 5 8.09 9.15 6.17
N VAL A 6 8.53 8.09 6.84
CA VAL A 6 9.81 8.03 7.56
C VAL A 6 10.90 7.49 6.66
N ALA A 7 10.63 6.37 5.99
CA ALA A 7 11.60 5.70 5.13
C ALA A 7 10.91 4.87 4.05
N SER A 8 11.65 4.52 3.01
CA SER A 8 11.22 3.55 1.99
C SER A 8 12.41 2.85 1.37
N ASN A 9 12.22 1.62 0.89
CA ASN A 9 13.24 0.85 0.17
C ASN A 9 12.58 -0.15 -0.79
N LYS A 10 13.39 -0.74 -1.66
CA LYS A 10 13.00 -1.80 -2.59
C LYS A 10 14.02 -2.91 -2.60
N TYR A 11 13.55 -4.11 -2.90
CA TYR A 11 14.37 -5.30 -3.03
C TYR A 11 13.88 -6.09 -4.24
N THR A 12 14.81 -6.53 -5.08
CA THR A 12 14.51 -7.30 -6.29
C THR A 12 14.96 -8.74 -6.12
N ALA A 13 14.21 -9.68 -6.69
CA ALA A 13 14.50 -11.11 -6.65
C ALA A 13 14.84 -11.64 -5.24
N ASN A 14 14.21 -11.08 -4.21
CA ASN A 14 14.46 -11.47 -2.82
C ASN A 14 13.82 -12.82 -2.51
N THR A 15 14.50 -13.65 -1.75
CA THR A 15 14.09 -15.04 -1.48
C THR A 15 13.70 -15.31 -0.03
N GLY A 16 13.32 -14.29 0.73
CA GLY A 16 12.71 -14.54 2.04
C GLY A 16 13.07 -13.58 3.17
N SER A 17 14.03 -12.66 2.99
CA SER A 17 14.35 -11.67 4.03
C SER A 17 14.88 -10.36 3.45
N CYS A 18 14.37 -9.24 3.96
CA CYS A 18 14.82 -7.89 3.63
C CYS A 18 15.09 -7.13 4.92
N SER A 19 16.29 -6.58 5.08
CA SER A 19 16.60 -5.68 6.19
C SER A 19 16.21 -4.25 5.84
N PHE A 20 15.39 -3.60 6.66
CA PHE A 20 14.88 -2.26 6.43
C PHE A 20 14.91 -1.41 7.70
N ASN A 21 15.39 -0.18 7.60
CA ASN A 21 15.35 0.77 8.70
C ASN A 21 14.04 1.57 8.64
N ALA A 22 13.09 1.18 9.45
CA ALA A 22 11.78 1.83 9.55
C ALA A 22 11.80 3.17 10.32
N GLY A 23 12.95 3.53 10.93
CA GLY A 23 13.05 4.73 11.75
C GLY A 23 12.10 4.72 12.95
N ALA A 24 11.64 5.90 13.37
CA ALA A 24 10.64 6.07 14.44
C ALA A 24 9.21 6.02 13.87
N SER A 25 8.87 4.93 13.17
CA SER A 25 7.55 4.73 12.57
C SER A 25 6.59 3.97 13.48
N ASN A 26 5.30 4.05 13.21
CA ASN A 26 4.28 3.23 13.85
C ASN A 26 3.36 2.52 12.82
N LEU A 27 3.71 2.57 11.55
CA LEU A 27 3.13 1.79 10.47
C LEU A 27 4.25 1.39 9.50
N VAL A 28 4.32 0.11 9.15
CA VAL A 28 5.11 -0.41 8.03
C VAL A 28 4.16 -1.05 7.03
N VAL A 29 4.31 -0.69 5.75
CA VAL A 29 3.57 -1.22 4.61
C VAL A 29 4.54 -1.91 3.67
N VAL A 30 4.17 -3.11 3.25
CA VAL A 30 4.93 -3.92 2.29
C VAL A 30 4.03 -4.27 1.12
N ALA A 31 4.45 -3.91 -0.09
CA ALA A 31 3.89 -4.46 -1.32
C ALA A 31 4.87 -5.48 -1.90
N LEU A 32 4.38 -6.67 -2.24
CA LEU A 32 5.17 -7.78 -2.72
C LEU A 32 4.57 -8.36 -3.99
N TYR A 33 5.39 -8.44 -5.02
CA TYR A 33 5.11 -9.15 -6.25
C TYR A 33 5.89 -10.46 -6.26
N ARG A 34 5.19 -11.59 -6.36
CA ARG A 34 5.78 -12.91 -6.43
C ARG A 34 5.84 -13.42 -7.86
N ASN A 35 7.06 -13.72 -8.30
CA ASN A 35 7.30 -14.33 -9.60
C ASN A 35 7.11 -15.85 -9.49
N ALA A 36 6.32 -16.43 -10.41
CA ALA A 36 6.08 -17.88 -10.58
C ALA A 36 5.51 -18.63 -9.36
N GLY A 37 4.20 -18.68 -9.27
CA GLY A 37 3.39 -19.72 -8.61
C GLY A 37 3.67 -20.04 -7.13
N GLY A 38 2.61 -20.19 -6.39
CA GLY A 38 2.60 -20.58 -4.98
C GLY A 38 2.39 -19.41 -4.02
N SER A 39 1.75 -19.65 -2.91
CA SER A 39 1.43 -18.63 -1.92
C SER A 39 2.68 -18.23 -1.11
N THR A 40 2.83 -16.94 -0.85
CA THR A 40 3.71 -16.45 0.20
C THR A 40 2.98 -16.64 1.53
N THR A 41 3.64 -17.27 2.49
CA THR A 41 3.06 -17.54 3.80
C THR A 41 3.87 -16.87 4.89
N SER A 42 3.18 -16.56 6.00
CA SER A 42 3.81 -16.08 7.24
C SER A 42 4.71 -14.85 7.11
N PRO A 43 4.24 -13.75 6.46
CA PRO A 43 5.01 -12.51 6.43
C PRO A 43 5.15 -11.97 7.84
N GLN A 44 6.39 -11.61 8.22
CA GLN A 44 6.70 -11.11 9.55
C GLN A 44 7.55 -9.85 9.47
N TRP A 45 7.33 -8.94 10.40
CA TRP A 45 8.19 -7.81 10.70
C TRP A 45 8.81 -8.01 12.08
N ASN A 46 10.13 -8.17 12.13
CA ASN A 46 10.86 -8.46 13.36
C ASN A 46 10.27 -9.64 14.16
N GLY A 47 9.89 -10.72 13.47
CA GLY A 47 9.28 -11.90 14.09
C GLY A 47 7.80 -11.76 14.44
N VAL A 48 7.18 -10.61 14.24
CA VAL A 48 5.74 -10.39 14.46
C VAL A 48 4.99 -10.53 13.15
N ALA A 49 3.92 -11.32 13.15
CA ALA A 49 3.08 -11.54 11.97
C ALA A 49 2.47 -10.23 11.45
N MET A 50 2.53 -10.01 10.14
CA MET A 50 1.89 -8.86 9.47
C MET A 50 0.45 -9.20 9.07
N THR A 51 -0.38 -8.18 8.99
CA THR A 51 -1.77 -8.31 8.52
C THR A 51 -1.83 -8.12 7.01
N GLN A 52 -2.55 -9.03 6.34
CA GLN A 52 -2.79 -8.93 4.90
C GLN A 52 -3.88 -7.89 4.62
N GLN A 53 -3.55 -6.90 3.81
CA GLN A 53 -4.48 -5.88 3.32
C GLN A 53 -5.07 -6.26 1.96
N TYR A 54 -4.25 -6.89 1.11
CA TYR A 54 -4.65 -7.23 -0.24
C TYR A 54 -3.89 -8.46 -0.75
N THR A 55 -4.56 -9.23 -1.61
CA THR A 55 -3.94 -10.25 -2.47
C THR A 55 -4.72 -10.39 -3.76
N ALA A 56 -4.02 -10.66 -4.84
CA ALA A 56 -4.62 -11.02 -6.13
C ALA A 56 -3.68 -11.90 -6.94
N SER A 57 -4.27 -12.72 -7.82
CA SER A 57 -3.52 -13.46 -8.84
C SER A 57 -3.53 -12.64 -10.12
N LEU A 58 -2.36 -12.28 -10.62
CA LEU A 58 -2.21 -11.69 -11.95
C LEU A 58 -2.27 -12.80 -13.02
N PRO A 59 -2.69 -12.49 -14.23
CA PRO A 59 -2.54 -13.42 -15.36
C PRO A 59 -1.08 -13.90 -15.46
N SER A 60 -0.84 -15.21 -15.62
CA SER A 60 0.48 -15.87 -15.65
C SER A 60 1.00 -16.41 -14.32
N THR A 61 0.12 -16.77 -13.38
CA THR A 61 0.48 -17.42 -12.09
C THR A 61 1.23 -16.55 -11.08
N ASN A 62 1.41 -15.27 -11.34
CA ASN A 62 2.02 -14.36 -10.38
C ASN A 62 1.00 -13.96 -9.31
N ILE A 63 1.42 -13.88 -8.07
CA ILE A 63 0.56 -13.46 -6.96
C ILE A 63 1.14 -12.20 -6.34
N VAL A 64 0.27 -11.26 -6.04
CA VAL A 64 0.62 -9.98 -5.43
C VAL A 64 -0.02 -9.84 -4.05
N TYR A 65 0.68 -9.14 -3.17
CA TYR A 65 0.25 -8.94 -1.80
C TYR A 65 0.54 -7.52 -1.35
N VAL A 66 -0.32 -7.01 -0.47
CA VAL A 66 -0.03 -5.88 0.40
C VAL A 66 -0.22 -6.31 1.84
N TRP A 67 0.80 -6.11 2.66
CA TRP A 67 0.75 -6.33 4.11
C TRP A 67 1.07 -5.06 4.86
N TYR A 68 0.63 -5.00 6.10
CA TYR A 68 0.98 -3.94 7.02
C TYR A 68 1.16 -4.46 8.44
N ILE A 69 1.85 -3.66 9.25
CA ILE A 69 1.88 -3.81 10.70
C ILE A 69 1.77 -2.45 11.36
N LEU A 70 0.91 -2.36 12.36
CA LEU A 70 0.75 -1.19 13.24
C LEU A 70 1.55 -1.39 14.51
N GLY A 71 2.15 -0.31 15.04
CA GLY A 71 2.93 -0.36 16.27
C GLY A 71 4.14 -1.30 16.21
N GLY A 72 4.64 -1.59 15.02
CA GLY A 72 5.77 -2.49 14.81
C GLY A 72 7.09 -1.94 15.37
N ALA A 73 8.09 -2.81 15.43
CA ALA A 73 9.42 -2.45 15.90
C ALA A 73 10.02 -1.30 15.07
N THR A 74 10.58 -0.32 15.76
CA THR A 74 11.27 0.84 15.18
C THR A 74 12.73 0.51 14.85
N GLY A 75 13.38 1.39 14.08
CA GLY A 75 14.78 1.19 13.67
C GLY A 75 14.95 0.13 12.60
N THR A 76 16.12 -0.50 12.56
CA THR A 76 16.45 -1.52 11.56
C THR A 76 15.94 -2.89 11.99
N ASN A 77 15.05 -3.47 11.19
CA ASN A 77 14.45 -4.78 11.42
C ASN A 77 14.37 -5.57 10.11
N ASN A 78 14.06 -6.86 10.21
CA ASN A 78 13.90 -7.72 9.06
C ASN A 78 12.40 -7.93 8.75
N PHE A 79 12.03 -7.70 7.50
CA PHE A 79 10.85 -8.26 6.89
C PHE A 79 11.20 -9.66 6.39
N THR A 80 10.49 -10.68 6.84
CA THR A 80 10.68 -12.06 6.43
C THR A 80 9.41 -12.64 5.85
N PHE A 81 9.54 -13.54 4.88
CA PHE A 81 8.42 -14.26 4.26
C PHE A 81 8.90 -15.61 3.72
N THR A 82 7.99 -16.57 3.57
CA THR A 82 8.30 -17.85 2.93
C THR A 82 7.79 -17.82 1.50
N GLY A 83 8.55 -18.43 0.59
CA GLY A 83 8.19 -18.52 -0.81
C GLY A 83 9.37 -18.30 -1.75
N GLY A 84 9.10 -18.26 -3.05
CA GLY A 84 10.13 -18.06 -4.09
C GLY A 84 10.54 -16.61 -4.26
N SER A 85 11.35 -16.38 -5.29
CA SER A 85 11.83 -15.05 -5.68
C SER A 85 10.69 -14.02 -5.79
N SER A 86 10.87 -12.88 -5.17
CA SER A 86 9.86 -11.83 -5.07
C SER A 86 10.50 -10.46 -5.18
N ASP A 87 9.75 -9.53 -5.79
CA ASP A 87 10.07 -8.11 -5.74
C ASP A 87 9.29 -7.47 -4.60
N VAL A 88 9.96 -6.67 -3.79
CA VAL A 88 9.40 -6.08 -2.59
C VAL A 88 9.60 -4.58 -2.60
N THR A 89 8.55 -3.82 -2.32
CA THR A 89 8.65 -2.42 -1.95
C THR A 89 8.11 -2.24 -0.54
N ILE A 90 8.83 -1.48 0.27
CA ILE A 90 8.51 -1.27 1.67
C ILE A 90 8.56 0.22 2.01
N ALA A 91 7.63 0.68 2.82
CA ALA A 91 7.59 2.04 3.32
C ALA A 91 7.12 2.08 4.78
N SER A 92 7.59 3.06 5.52
CA SER A 92 7.21 3.28 6.92
C SER A 92 6.70 4.70 7.15
N TYR A 93 5.74 4.82 8.07
CA TYR A 93 5.05 6.06 8.39
C TYR A 93 4.94 6.25 9.90
N SER A 94 4.97 7.51 10.34
CA SER A 94 4.76 7.90 11.72
C SER A 94 3.44 8.63 11.92
N ASN A 95 3.00 8.75 13.17
CA ASN A 95 1.77 9.42 13.56
C ASN A 95 0.49 8.84 12.96
N VAL A 96 0.51 7.55 12.62
CA VAL A 96 -0.66 6.82 12.11
C VAL A 96 -1.50 6.31 13.27
N ARG A 97 -2.83 6.45 13.15
CA ARG A 97 -3.80 5.90 14.11
C ARG A 97 -3.69 4.38 14.17
N GLN A 98 -3.67 3.82 15.38
CA GLN A 98 -3.43 2.39 15.61
C GLN A 98 -4.72 1.56 15.69
N THR A 99 -5.88 2.18 15.50
CA THR A 99 -7.20 1.54 15.52
C THR A 99 -7.99 1.93 14.29
N SER A 100 -8.96 1.12 13.88
CA SER A 100 -9.78 1.37 12.68
C SER A 100 -8.90 1.59 11.43
N PHE A 101 -8.01 0.66 11.18
CA PHE A 101 -7.13 0.64 10.01
C PHE A 101 -7.53 -0.50 9.05
N PRO A 102 -7.56 -0.29 7.74
CA PRO A 102 -7.42 1.00 7.07
C PRO A 102 -8.65 1.90 7.30
N ASP A 103 -8.52 3.20 7.03
CA ASP A 103 -9.63 4.14 7.09
C ASP A 103 -10.63 3.88 5.92
N ALA A 104 -10.11 3.60 4.73
CA ALA A 104 -10.85 3.17 3.55
C ALA A 104 -9.95 2.38 2.60
N SER A 105 -10.53 1.54 1.75
CA SER A 105 -9.78 0.81 0.71
C SER A 105 -10.62 0.50 -0.52
N ALA A 106 -9.96 0.35 -1.68
CA ALA A 106 -10.54 -0.09 -2.94
C ALA A 106 -9.48 -0.79 -3.80
N SER A 107 -9.94 -1.59 -4.78
CA SER A 107 -9.05 -2.29 -5.70
C SER A 107 -9.58 -2.22 -7.12
N ILE A 108 -8.66 -2.13 -8.09
CA ILE A 108 -8.93 -2.48 -9.48
C ILE A 108 -8.51 -3.94 -9.64
N THR A 109 -9.47 -4.79 -9.99
CA THR A 109 -9.23 -6.23 -10.18
C THR A 109 -8.18 -6.47 -11.26
N PRO A 110 -7.39 -7.55 -11.14
CA PRO A 110 -6.39 -7.90 -12.16
C PRO A 110 -7.01 -7.97 -13.56
N ALA A 111 -6.44 -7.20 -14.49
CA ALA A 111 -6.89 -7.09 -15.87
C ALA A 111 -5.75 -6.60 -16.76
N THR A 112 -5.99 -6.55 -18.06
CA THR A 112 -5.12 -5.77 -18.97
C THR A 112 -5.48 -4.30 -18.84
N LEU A 113 -4.60 -3.52 -18.23
CA LEU A 113 -4.76 -2.10 -17.97
C LEU A 113 -3.86 -1.28 -18.90
N SER A 114 -4.32 -0.10 -19.28
CA SER A 114 -3.53 0.84 -20.10
C SER A 114 -3.86 2.28 -19.73
N GLY A 115 -2.98 3.21 -20.08
CA GLY A 115 -3.17 4.64 -19.82
C GLY A 115 -3.19 4.96 -18.32
N THR A 116 -4.09 5.84 -17.90
CA THR A 116 -4.19 6.27 -16.51
C THR A 116 -5.14 5.37 -15.72
N GLN A 117 -4.67 4.85 -14.61
CA GLN A 117 -5.47 4.08 -13.66
C GLN A 117 -5.70 4.91 -12.40
N THR A 118 -6.94 5.03 -11.96
CA THR A 118 -7.32 5.86 -10.81
C THR A 118 -7.93 5.00 -9.72
N GLY A 119 -7.29 4.98 -8.55
CA GLY A 119 -7.85 4.39 -7.33
C GLY A 119 -8.60 5.46 -6.54
N THR A 120 -9.92 5.27 -6.36
CA THR A 120 -10.79 6.17 -5.60
C THR A 120 -11.29 5.48 -4.34
N ILE A 121 -11.21 6.17 -3.21
CA ILE A 121 -11.71 5.73 -1.90
C ILE A 121 -12.55 6.84 -1.27
N THR A 122 -13.40 6.49 -0.29
CA THR A 122 -14.12 7.47 0.52
C THR A 122 -13.58 7.41 1.94
N THR A 123 -12.76 8.38 2.33
CA THR A 123 -12.18 8.48 3.66
C THR A 123 -13.23 8.93 4.67
N VAL A 124 -13.14 8.45 5.92
CA VAL A 124 -14.04 8.81 7.03
C VAL A 124 -13.38 9.73 8.05
N ALA A 125 -12.07 9.92 7.96
CA ALA A 125 -11.33 10.85 8.81
C ALA A 125 -10.65 11.94 7.98
N ASP A 126 -10.49 13.12 8.58
CA ASP A 126 -9.71 14.22 8.02
C ASP A 126 -8.20 13.94 8.11
N ASN A 127 -7.45 14.62 7.26
CA ASN A 127 -5.98 14.56 7.22
C ASN A 127 -5.43 13.15 7.01
N THR A 128 -6.17 12.29 6.32
CA THR A 128 -5.71 10.95 5.93
C THR A 128 -4.59 11.03 4.92
N TRP A 129 -3.77 9.99 4.87
CA TRP A 129 -2.89 9.71 3.74
C TRP A 129 -3.45 8.52 2.97
N GLN A 130 -3.28 8.56 1.65
CA GLN A 130 -3.64 7.47 0.76
C GLN A 130 -2.37 6.81 0.22
N ILE A 131 -2.37 5.48 0.17
CA ILE A 131 -1.37 4.66 -0.53
C ILE A 131 -2.05 4.02 -1.73
N LEU A 132 -1.27 3.88 -2.81
CA LEU A 132 -1.61 3.08 -3.96
C LEU A 132 -0.46 2.11 -4.24
N ALA A 133 -0.76 0.81 -4.17
CA ALA A 133 0.13 -0.26 -4.59
C ALA A 133 -0.24 -0.69 -6.01
N PHE A 134 0.73 -0.65 -6.90
CA PHE A 134 0.62 -1.08 -8.28
C PHE A 134 1.47 -2.34 -8.51
N PHE A 135 0.92 -3.27 -9.27
CA PHE A 135 1.58 -4.52 -9.63
C PHE A 135 1.41 -4.81 -11.11
N SER A 136 2.48 -5.22 -11.78
CA SER A 136 2.47 -5.58 -13.20
C SER A 136 3.22 -6.89 -13.46
N ALA A 137 2.63 -7.75 -14.29
CA ALA A 137 3.27 -8.97 -14.78
C ALA A 137 4.08 -8.72 -16.06
N ASP A 138 3.97 -7.56 -16.66
CA ASP A 138 4.58 -7.25 -17.97
C ASP A 138 5.79 -6.31 -17.86
N PHE A 139 6.09 -5.80 -16.66
CA PHE A 139 7.29 -5.01 -16.34
C PHE A 139 7.46 -3.73 -17.16
N PHE A 140 6.36 -3.12 -17.61
CA PHE A 140 6.41 -1.82 -18.28
C PHE A 140 6.41 -0.67 -17.28
N GLY A 141 6.84 0.49 -17.73
CA GLY A 141 6.96 1.67 -16.89
C GLY A 141 5.63 2.11 -16.29
N VAL A 142 5.68 2.46 -15.01
CA VAL A 142 4.62 3.14 -14.27
C VAL A 142 5.15 4.43 -13.67
N SER A 143 4.38 5.49 -13.76
CA SER A 143 4.71 6.81 -13.19
C SER A 143 3.57 7.36 -12.35
N ALA A 144 3.90 8.31 -11.47
CA ALA A 144 2.91 9.01 -10.68
C ALA A 144 1.99 9.85 -11.58
N GLY A 145 0.69 9.70 -11.40
CA GLY A 145 -0.34 10.55 -11.97
C GLY A 145 -0.86 11.57 -10.95
N SER A 146 -2.08 12.06 -11.17
CA SER A 146 -2.69 13.05 -10.28
C SER A 146 -2.84 12.53 -8.85
N GLY A 147 -2.47 13.34 -7.87
CA GLY A 147 -2.58 13.05 -6.44
C GLY A 147 -1.61 11.98 -5.91
N ALA A 148 -0.71 11.46 -6.74
CA ALA A 148 0.24 10.42 -6.38
C ALA A 148 1.68 10.93 -6.42
N THR A 149 2.49 10.45 -5.49
CA THR A 149 3.95 10.59 -5.47
C THR A 149 4.56 9.21 -5.41
N LEU A 150 5.52 8.91 -6.30
CA LEU A 150 6.23 7.63 -6.29
C LEU A 150 7.05 7.52 -4.99
N VAL A 151 6.79 6.47 -4.24
CA VAL A 151 7.54 6.12 -3.03
C VAL A 151 8.71 5.22 -3.39
N GLN A 152 8.43 4.10 -4.04
CA GLN A 152 9.41 3.13 -4.52
C GLN A 152 8.86 2.32 -5.69
N ASN A 153 9.75 1.89 -6.58
CA ASN A 153 9.43 1.00 -7.68
C ASN A 153 10.50 -0.11 -7.78
N SER A 154 10.10 -1.37 -7.68
CA SER A 154 10.98 -2.52 -7.83
C SER A 154 10.80 -3.12 -9.23
N VAL A 155 11.77 -2.85 -10.11
CA VAL A 155 11.87 -3.39 -11.48
C VAL A 155 10.52 -3.35 -12.23
N GLU A 156 9.72 -2.30 -11.95
CA GLU A 156 8.41 -2.06 -12.58
C GLU A 156 7.33 -3.12 -12.34
N SER A 157 7.64 -4.17 -11.56
CA SER A 157 6.68 -5.22 -11.19
C SER A 157 5.85 -4.87 -9.96
N CYS A 158 6.41 -4.06 -9.06
CA CYS A 158 5.81 -3.70 -7.78
C CYS A 158 6.19 -2.25 -7.43
N ALA A 159 5.22 -1.36 -7.40
CA ALA A 159 5.44 0.03 -7.03
C ALA A 159 4.49 0.49 -5.93
N LEU A 160 5.00 1.32 -5.03
CA LEU A 160 4.22 2.06 -4.03
C LEU A 160 4.21 3.54 -4.37
N PHE A 161 3.03 4.11 -4.26
CA PHE A 161 2.78 5.55 -4.33
C PHE A 161 2.06 5.99 -3.07
N ASP A 162 2.21 7.24 -2.67
CA ASP A 162 1.41 7.85 -1.63
C ASP A 162 0.97 9.28 -1.99
N SER A 163 0.05 9.83 -1.22
CA SER A 163 -0.43 11.20 -1.43
C SER A 163 0.62 12.26 -1.07
N ASN A 164 1.65 11.89 -0.30
CA ASN A 164 2.71 12.76 0.23
C ASN A 164 2.17 14.05 0.89
N ALA A 165 0.91 14.06 1.25
CA ALA A 165 0.21 15.16 1.91
C ALA A 165 -1.06 14.66 2.60
N ALA A 166 -1.51 15.42 3.57
CA ALA A 166 -2.79 15.21 4.23
C ALA A 166 -3.96 15.50 3.27
N LEU A 167 -4.88 14.55 3.18
CA LEU A 167 -6.11 14.67 2.39
C LEU A 167 -7.25 15.10 3.31
N THR A 168 -7.78 16.31 3.08
CA THR A 168 -8.87 16.91 3.86
C THR A 168 -9.82 17.69 2.94
N PRO A 169 -11.12 17.87 3.27
CA PRO A 169 -11.86 17.16 4.32
C PRO A 169 -12.02 15.67 4.04
N ALA A 170 -12.58 14.88 4.98
CA ALA A 170 -13.00 13.50 4.72
C ALA A 170 -13.96 13.44 3.52
N GLY A 171 -14.01 12.30 2.83
CA GLY A 171 -14.83 12.12 1.63
C GLY A 171 -14.08 11.45 0.48
N SER A 172 -14.58 11.61 -0.74
CA SER A 172 -13.98 10.99 -1.92
C SER A 172 -12.58 11.52 -2.20
N LYS A 173 -11.61 10.61 -2.32
CA LYS A 173 -10.19 10.87 -2.62
C LYS A 173 -9.72 9.95 -3.73
N SER A 174 -8.91 10.50 -4.62
CA SER A 174 -8.40 9.75 -5.77
C SER A 174 -6.90 9.93 -5.92
N MET A 175 -6.23 8.84 -6.27
CA MET A 175 -4.85 8.82 -6.72
C MET A 175 -4.76 8.09 -8.04
N ALA A 176 -3.92 8.59 -8.94
CA ALA A 176 -3.73 7.99 -10.26
C ALA A 176 -2.28 7.57 -10.51
N VAL A 177 -2.12 6.55 -11.34
CA VAL A 177 -0.84 6.15 -11.94
C VAL A 177 -0.99 6.10 -13.45
N SER A 178 0.07 6.43 -14.18
CA SER A 178 0.10 6.40 -15.64
C SER A 178 0.99 5.27 -16.13
N LEU A 179 0.48 4.45 -17.03
CA LEU A 179 1.13 3.28 -17.60
C LEU A 179 1.69 3.61 -18.99
N THR A 180 2.91 3.17 -19.29
CA THR A 180 3.54 3.40 -20.59
C THR A 180 3.06 2.45 -21.69
N GLY A 181 2.21 1.47 -21.37
CA GLY A 181 1.66 0.50 -22.31
C GLY A 181 0.53 -0.31 -21.69
N SER A 182 -0.04 -1.23 -22.47
CA SER A 182 -1.00 -2.21 -21.95
C SER A 182 -0.28 -3.25 -21.10
N GLN A 183 -0.71 -3.44 -19.86
CA GLN A 183 -0.08 -4.31 -18.86
C GLN A 183 -1.11 -5.19 -18.18
N ARG A 184 -0.75 -6.45 -17.94
CA ARG A 184 -1.50 -7.32 -17.02
C ARG A 184 -1.18 -6.89 -15.59
N ALA A 185 -2.07 -6.12 -14.99
CA ALA A 185 -1.77 -5.39 -13.78
C ALA A 185 -2.92 -5.43 -12.78
N SER A 186 -2.63 -5.03 -11.55
CA SER A 186 -3.57 -4.82 -10.48
C SER A 186 -3.20 -3.56 -9.71
N VAL A 187 -4.21 -2.86 -9.20
CA VAL A 187 -4.03 -1.68 -8.36
C VAL A 187 -4.83 -1.88 -7.07
N HIS A 188 -4.17 -1.65 -5.94
CA HIS A 188 -4.84 -1.58 -4.65
C HIS A 188 -4.55 -0.24 -4.00
N THR A 189 -5.58 0.42 -3.51
CA THR A 189 -5.46 1.68 -2.79
C THR A 189 -6.15 1.61 -1.43
N PHE A 190 -5.55 2.24 -0.44
CA PHE A 190 -6.13 2.36 0.90
C PHE A 190 -5.63 3.64 1.58
N SER A 191 -6.35 4.06 2.60
CA SER A 191 -5.97 5.23 3.40
C SER A 191 -5.79 4.90 4.87
N PHE A 192 -5.09 5.78 5.55
CA PHE A 192 -4.92 5.73 7.00
C PHE A 192 -4.98 7.15 7.58
N ALA A 193 -5.55 7.20 8.78
CA ALA A 193 -5.79 8.45 9.49
C ALA A 193 -4.63 8.79 10.46
N PRO A 194 -4.40 10.07 10.77
CA PRO A 194 -3.45 10.46 11.78
C PRO A 194 -3.91 10.10 13.19
N THR A 195 -2.97 9.99 14.13
CA THR A 195 -3.26 9.86 15.57
C THR A 195 -4.13 11.02 16.02
N GLY A 196 -5.21 10.70 16.74
CA GLY A 196 -6.14 11.70 17.27
C GLY A 196 -7.17 12.25 16.27
N ALA A 197 -7.21 11.73 15.02
CA ALA A 197 -8.31 12.05 14.12
C ALA A 197 -9.63 11.49 14.65
N ALA A 198 -10.65 12.33 14.69
CA ALA A 198 -12.01 11.90 14.98
C ALA A 198 -12.56 11.07 13.82
N VAL A 199 -13.31 10.03 14.13
CA VAL A 199 -14.12 9.33 13.12
C VAL A 199 -15.43 10.11 12.96
N THR A 200 -15.63 10.72 11.81
CA THR A 200 -16.93 11.30 11.48
C THR A 200 -17.90 10.16 11.18
N VAL A 201 -18.66 9.73 12.18
CA VAL A 201 -19.80 8.85 11.93
C VAL A 201 -20.84 9.71 11.20
N PRO A 202 -21.33 9.33 10.00
CA PRO A 202 -22.42 10.06 9.36
C PRO A 202 -23.59 10.14 10.35
N ASP A 203 -24.06 11.36 10.65
CA ASP A 203 -25.23 11.57 11.52
C ASP A 203 -26.46 11.07 10.78
N ASN A 204 -26.83 9.82 11.02
CA ASN A 204 -27.99 9.16 10.44
C ASN A 204 -29.27 9.50 11.24
N ARG A 205 -29.32 10.70 11.84
CA ARG A 205 -30.56 11.17 12.46
C ARG A 205 -31.57 11.48 11.36
N MET A 206 -32.52 10.57 11.16
CA MET A 206 -33.75 10.92 10.46
C MET A 206 -34.39 12.06 11.22
N HIS A 207 -34.39 13.26 10.65
CA HIS A 207 -35.33 14.31 11.06
C HIS A 207 -36.73 13.88 10.65
N PHE A 208 -37.49 13.33 11.59
CA PHE A 208 -38.94 13.26 11.42
C PHE A 208 -39.46 14.68 11.51
N ILE A 209 -40.04 15.16 10.42
CA ILE A 209 -40.82 16.39 10.36
C ILE A 209 -42.26 16.01 10.69
#